data_0af349af9066cbedd47d460f525c6b1d
#
_entry.id   0af349af9066cbedd47d460f525c6b1d
#
_cell.length_a   1.000
_cell.length_b   1.000
_cell.length_c   1.000
_cell.angle_alpha   90.00
_cell.angle_beta   90.00
_cell.angle_gamma   90.00
#
_symmetry.space_group_name_H-M   'P 1'
#
loop_
_entity.id
_entity.type
_entity.pdbx_description
1 polymer ?
#
loop_
_entity_poly.entity_id
_entity_poly.type
_entity_poly.pdbx_seq_one_letter_code
_entity_poly.pdbx_strand_id
1 'polypeptide(L)'
;MADSSVFTTDLGAVTAYADAKAHGYTGTREEFATLLANAGNNLAEANAASAAAQASAAQAGQSANAAAASAKAAASAVGATFYGVEFTGSPSAGTRTGAAADFVFTPGTDTSAGQNDFDGVYPWAGMRRCCCTLNADGTVTVNAYKGQPGYIEDGTNGEVLVEVPLFYVSGMLDVNPRVSATPMPGFRAPRKFRNSDGSLKQRCYLPAFPGSIGNDGKLHSIAGVVSTGNKTISQFLAAARLWGETYSIGTSADFEVLAYLMIVAYGTRNVQAKMRGVSSLYATNIAVTGALTSEAAVIVAKGQLEPGMVISIGTGSENESVANRRIVTAIEAIEGDTANVKASFTGEAVTTTTDHKVWRIMQSTGTANSVISTCGSPVSNTDGKHSFVFYGCENPLYGNQWRFECDWKLIDGVPYYCDDPTKYQWSSADDYTKLGGLVLPGEGWAKNLQADERFPWLQITKEVGGSSGTHLADYFYINKSGTRIVRRGANSRDGGDAGAFYLNLTSGASWLWWTGSADLSIPG
;
A
#
# COMPACT_ATOMS: atom_id res chain seq x y z
N MET A 1 12.94 -63.24 22.00
CA MET A 1 13.60 -62.16 21.27
C MET A 1 13.44 -60.90 22.12
N ALA A 2 14.50 -60.43 22.71
CA ALA A 2 14.47 -59.22 23.53
C ALA A 2 14.26 -58.02 22.61
N ASP A 3 13.32 -57.17 22.96
CA ASP A 3 12.89 -55.99 22.22
C ASP A 3 14.09 -55.02 22.00
N SER A 4 14.52 -54.91 20.76
CA SER A 4 15.66 -54.03 20.37
C SER A 4 15.35 -52.53 20.57
N SER A 5 14.08 -52.17 20.80
CA SER A 5 13.66 -50.78 21.03
C SER A 5 14.05 -50.26 22.39
N VAL A 6 14.12 -51.15 23.41
CA VAL A 6 14.54 -50.77 24.77
C VAL A 6 16.04 -50.48 24.84
N PHE A 7 16.86 -51.17 24.03
CA PHE A 7 18.31 -50.98 24.01
C PHE A 7 18.74 -49.69 23.33
N THR A 8 18.04 -49.23 22.31
CA THR A 8 18.38 -47.99 21.60
C THR A 8 18.01 -46.73 22.40
N THR A 9 16.96 -46.78 23.21
CA THR A 9 16.53 -45.67 24.05
C THR A 9 17.52 -45.46 25.24
N ASP A 10 17.97 -46.57 25.84
CA ASP A 10 18.94 -46.52 26.94
C ASP A 10 20.34 -46.08 26.47
N LEU A 11 20.80 -46.49 25.31
CA LEU A 11 22.09 -46.06 24.75
C LEU A 11 22.10 -44.57 24.42
N GLY A 12 20.99 -44.03 23.90
CA GLY A 12 20.84 -42.58 23.64
C GLY A 12 20.95 -41.71 24.89
N ALA A 13 20.31 -42.13 26.00
CA ALA A 13 20.38 -41.41 27.28
C ALA A 13 21.75 -41.51 27.92
N VAL A 14 22.46 -42.63 27.80
CA VAL A 14 23.82 -42.84 28.31
C VAL A 14 24.84 -41.96 27.59
N THR A 15 24.76 -41.88 26.27
CA THR A 15 25.66 -41.03 25.46
C THR A 15 25.40 -39.54 25.71
N ALA A 16 24.14 -39.12 25.80
CA ALA A 16 23.80 -37.72 26.10
C ALA A 16 24.27 -37.26 27.47
N TYR A 17 24.19 -38.13 28.51
CA TYR A 17 24.74 -37.81 29.82
C TYR A 17 26.27 -37.70 29.84
N ALA A 18 26.95 -38.60 29.15
CA ALA A 18 28.41 -38.56 29.00
C ALA A 18 28.89 -37.31 28.29
N ASP A 19 28.18 -36.90 27.24
CA ASP A 19 28.45 -35.68 26.49
C ASP A 19 28.19 -34.43 27.37
N ALA A 20 27.09 -34.36 28.09
CA ALA A 20 26.78 -33.29 29.00
C ALA A 20 27.85 -33.15 30.11
N LYS A 21 28.35 -34.26 30.63
CA LYS A 21 29.49 -34.28 31.60
C LYS A 21 30.77 -33.71 31.00
N ALA A 22 31.08 -34.06 29.75
CA ALA A 22 32.24 -33.54 29.03
C ALA A 22 32.16 -32.02 28.82
N HIS A 23 30.94 -31.48 28.76
CA HIS A 23 30.65 -30.05 28.57
C HIS A 23 30.27 -29.32 29.88
N GLY A 24 30.62 -29.87 31.04
CA GLY A 24 30.55 -29.16 32.32
C GLY A 24 29.28 -29.40 33.15
N TYR A 25 28.42 -30.35 32.80
CA TYR A 25 27.32 -30.74 33.65
C TYR A 25 27.83 -31.44 34.94
N THR A 26 27.44 -30.96 36.11
CA THR A 26 27.96 -31.42 37.44
C THR A 26 27.02 -32.39 38.13
N GLY A 27 25.73 -32.47 37.75
CA GLY A 27 24.72 -33.31 38.38
C GLY A 27 24.92 -34.83 38.18
N THR A 28 24.11 -35.62 38.87
CA THR A 28 24.05 -37.10 38.78
C THR A 28 23.35 -37.54 37.50
N ARG A 29 23.45 -38.81 37.13
CA ARG A 29 22.74 -39.39 36.00
C ARG A 29 21.23 -39.37 36.19
N GLU A 30 20.73 -39.54 37.41
CA GLU A 30 19.31 -39.48 37.75
C GLU A 30 18.76 -38.06 37.64
N GLU A 31 19.51 -37.06 38.06
CA GLU A 31 19.15 -35.66 37.87
C GLU A 31 19.11 -35.28 36.37
N PHE A 32 20.06 -35.78 35.58
CA PHE A 32 20.06 -35.55 34.13
C PHE A 32 18.88 -36.22 33.43
N ALA A 33 18.54 -37.46 33.83
CA ALA A 33 17.35 -38.16 33.30
C ALA A 33 16.05 -37.41 33.64
N THR A 34 15.97 -36.84 34.84
CA THR A 34 14.83 -36.01 35.30
C THR A 34 14.73 -34.72 34.47
N LEU A 35 15.86 -34.07 34.19
CA LEU A 35 15.90 -32.87 33.30
C LEU A 35 15.42 -33.18 31.88
N LEU A 36 15.86 -34.32 31.32
CA LEU A 36 15.43 -34.77 30.00
C LEU A 36 13.94 -35.10 29.96
N ALA A 37 13.42 -35.76 30.98
CA ALA A 37 12.00 -36.06 31.10
C ALA A 37 11.16 -34.78 31.21
N ASN A 38 11.60 -33.82 32.02
CA ASN A 38 10.94 -32.52 32.15
C ASN A 38 10.98 -31.73 30.86
N ALA A 39 12.11 -31.74 30.14
CA ALA A 39 12.22 -31.08 28.82
C ALA A 39 11.27 -31.71 27.79
N GLY A 40 11.13 -33.06 27.80
CA GLY A 40 10.17 -33.78 26.97
C GLY A 40 8.72 -33.40 27.29
N ASN A 41 8.38 -33.32 28.57
CA ASN A 41 7.04 -32.90 29.02
C ASN A 41 6.73 -31.45 28.62
N ASN A 42 7.67 -30.52 28.83
CA ASN A 42 7.52 -29.14 28.45
C ASN A 42 7.35 -28.97 26.93
N LEU A 43 8.07 -29.76 26.11
CA LEU A 43 7.91 -29.77 24.66
C LEU A 43 6.53 -30.30 24.26
N ALA A 44 6.04 -31.37 24.92
CA ALA A 44 4.71 -31.92 24.66
C ALA A 44 3.60 -30.93 25.03
N GLU A 45 3.74 -30.21 26.16
CA GLU A 45 2.82 -29.15 26.57
C GLU A 45 2.84 -27.97 25.59
N ALA A 46 4.02 -27.53 25.14
CA ALA A 46 4.16 -26.47 24.15
C ALA A 46 3.54 -26.84 22.81
N ASN A 47 3.72 -28.09 22.35
CA ASN A 47 3.09 -28.60 21.13
C ASN A 47 1.55 -28.68 21.28
N ALA A 48 1.05 -29.11 22.43
CA ALA A 48 -0.39 -29.14 22.71
C ALA A 48 -0.99 -27.73 22.75
N ALA A 49 -0.31 -26.77 23.36
CA ALA A 49 -0.71 -25.36 23.38
C ALA A 49 -0.72 -24.76 21.98
N SER A 50 0.29 -25.07 21.16
CA SER A 50 0.36 -24.63 19.75
C SER A 50 -0.80 -25.20 18.94
N ALA A 51 -1.10 -26.49 19.09
CA ALA A 51 -2.23 -27.13 18.40
C ALA A 51 -3.59 -26.54 18.85
N ALA A 52 -3.76 -26.25 20.14
CA ALA A 52 -4.95 -25.58 20.66
C ALA A 52 -5.11 -24.15 20.13
N ALA A 53 -4.00 -23.39 20.03
CA ALA A 53 -4.00 -22.07 19.44
C ALA A 53 -4.38 -22.09 17.95
N GLN A 54 -3.85 -23.06 17.19
CA GLN A 54 -4.20 -23.25 15.77
C GLN A 54 -5.69 -23.63 15.61
N ALA A 55 -6.22 -24.51 16.45
CA ALA A 55 -7.63 -24.86 16.46
C ALA A 55 -8.54 -23.67 16.77
N SER A 56 -8.15 -22.85 17.76
CA SER A 56 -8.86 -21.61 18.11
C SER A 56 -8.83 -20.58 16.99
N ALA A 57 -7.70 -20.43 16.30
CA ALA A 57 -7.57 -19.56 15.14
C ALA A 57 -8.44 -20.02 13.96
N ALA A 58 -8.49 -21.34 13.71
CA ALA A 58 -9.37 -21.93 12.70
C ALA A 58 -10.85 -21.70 13.03
N GLN A 59 -11.24 -21.86 14.30
CA GLN A 59 -12.61 -21.63 14.76
C GLN A 59 -13.00 -20.15 14.69
N ALA A 60 -12.08 -19.23 15.02
CA ALA A 60 -12.28 -17.79 14.84
C ALA A 60 -12.46 -17.44 13.35
N GLY A 61 -11.68 -18.04 12.45
CA GLY A 61 -11.85 -17.92 11.01
C GLY A 61 -13.20 -18.40 10.50
N GLN A 62 -13.68 -19.56 11.00
CA GLN A 62 -15.01 -20.08 10.68
C GLN A 62 -16.13 -19.16 11.19
N SER A 63 -16.00 -18.64 12.41
CA SER A 63 -16.96 -17.69 12.99
C SER A 63 -17.01 -16.38 12.21
N ALA A 64 -15.85 -15.85 11.76
CA ALA A 64 -15.79 -14.67 10.91
C ALA A 64 -16.45 -14.92 9.54
N ASN A 65 -16.23 -16.10 8.94
CA ASN A 65 -16.88 -16.48 7.69
C ASN A 65 -18.39 -16.65 7.84
N ALA A 66 -18.86 -17.22 8.96
CA ALA A 66 -20.28 -17.35 9.27
C ALA A 66 -20.95 -15.99 9.51
N ALA A 67 -20.26 -15.07 10.20
CA ALA A 67 -20.72 -13.69 10.37
C ALA A 67 -20.80 -12.94 9.03
N ALA A 68 -19.82 -13.11 8.16
CA ALA A 68 -19.83 -12.55 6.81
C ALA A 68 -20.96 -13.11 5.94
N ALA A 69 -21.23 -14.43 6.04
CA ALA A 69 -22.34 -15.07 5.35
C ALA A 69 -23.70 -14.60 5.88
N SER A 70 -23.83 -14.42 7.19
CA SER A 70 -25.05 -13.88 7.83
C SER A 70 -25.28 -12.40 7.46
N ALA A 71 -24.24 -11.57 7.39
CA ALA A 71 -24.31 -10.21 6.92
C ALA A 71 -24.72 -10.14 5.43
N LYS A 72 -24.19 -11.06 4.61
CA LYS A 72 -24.57 -11.18 3.19
C LYS A 72 -26.03 -11.63 3.03
N ALA A 73 -26.52 -12.56 3.86
CA ALA A 73 -27.91 -13.00 3.87
C ALA A 73 -28.86 -11.87 4.34
N ALA A 74 -28.47 -11.10 5.37
CA ALA A 74 -29.20 -9.92 5.82
C ALA A 74 -29.27 -8.83 4.76
N ALA A 75 -28.16 -8.55 4.07
CA ALA A 75 -28.12 -7.61 2.93
C ALA A 75 -29.01 -8.08 1.77
N SER A 76 -29.09 -9.39 1.52
CA SER A 76 -29.97 -9.98 0.50
C SER A 76 -31.44 -9.89 0.89
N ALA A 77 -31.77 -9.93 2.17
CA ALA A 77 -33.13 -9.84 2.69
C ALA A 77 -33.71 -8.41 2.66
N VAL A 78 -32.85 -7.39 2.64
CA VAL A 78 -33.22 -5.94 2.58
C VAL A 78 -33.46 -5.47 1.14
N GLY A 79 -33.26 -6.33 0.12
CA GLY A 79 -33.31 -5.97 -1.30
C GLY A 79 -31.96 -5.51 -1.82
N ALA A 80 -31.73 -5.71 -3.11
CA ALA A 80 -30.47 -5.30 -3.75
C ALA A 80 -30.28 -3.79 -3.65
N THR A 81 -29.25 -3.35 -2.94
CA THR A 81 -28.96 -1.93 -2.75
C THR A 81 -27.60 -1.54 -3.30
N PHE A 82 -27.46 -0.28 -3.72
CA PHE A 82 -26.19 0.29 -4.13
C PHE A 82 -25.91 1.60 -3.39
N TYR A 83 -24.64 1.93 -3.29
CA TYR A 83 -24.09 3.21 -2.83
C TYR A 83 -23.50 3.93 -4.04
N GLY A 84 -23.88 5.17 -4.27
CA GLY A 84 -23.42 5.86 -5.49
C GLY A 84 -23.25 7.36 -5.31
N VAL A 85 -22.67 7.96 -6.35
CA VAL A 85 -22.58 9.42 -6.50
C VAL A 85 -22.92 9.77 -7.93
N GLU A 86 -23.64 10.84 -8.16
CA GLU A 86 -23.90 11.40 -9.48
C GLU A 86 -23.23 12.76 -9.61
N PHE A 87 -22.47 12.92 -10.70
CA PHE A 87 -21.76 14.15 -11.02
C PHE A 87 -22.43 14.85 -12.21
N THR A 88 -22.79 16.09 -12.02
CA THR A 88 -23.42 16.92 -13.08
C THR A 88 -22.57 18.15 -13.38
N GLY A 89 -22.22 18.34 -14.65
CA GLY A 89 -21.47 19.52 -15.08
C GLY A 89 -20.04 19.59 -14.53
N SER A 90 -19.57 20.81 -14.25
CA SER A 90 -18.20 21.10 -13.86
C SER A 90 -17.85 20.94 -12.38
N PRO A 91 -18.76 21.04 -11.38
CA PRO A 91 -18.39 20.84 -9.98
C PRO A 91 -17.77 19.47 -9.74
N SER A 92 -16.67 19.42 -8.97
CA SER A 92 -16.05 18.15 -8.59
C SER A 92 -16.86 17.38 -7.55
N ALA A 93 -17.60 18.09 -6.69
CA ALA A 93 -18.53 17.48 -5.72
C ALA A 93 -19.76 16.93 -6.46
N GLY A 94 -20.21 15.75 -6.04
CA GLY A 94 -21.39 15.07 -6.56
C GLY A 94 -22.53 14.99 -5.56
N THR A 95 -23.67 14.53 -6.02
CA THR A 95 -24.82 14.21 -5.20
C THR A 95 -24.81 12.71 -4.90
N ARG A 96 -24.89 12.32 -3.64
CA ARG A 96 -24.98 10.92 -3.24
C ARG A 96 -26.30 10.31 -3.66
N THR A 97 -26.28 9.04 -4.04
CA THR A 97 -27.45 8.32 -4.56
C THR A 97 -27.54 6.90 -3.97
N GLY A 98 -28.72 6.28 -4.13
CA GLY A 98 -28.98 4.98 -3.56
C GLY A 98 -28.98 5.03 -2.01
N ALA A 99 -28.50 3.98 -1.37
CA ALA A 99 -28.43 3.91 0.09
C ALA A 99 -27.40 4.89 0.71
N ALA A 100 -26.58 5.54 -0.10
CA ALA A 100 -25.63 6.55 0.37
C ALA A 100 -26.21 7.96 0.39
N ALA A 101 -27.48 8.20 0.03
CA ALA A 101 -28.05 9.54 -0.15
C ALA A 101 -27.78 10.48 1.03
N ASP A 102 -27.92 9.98 2.26
CA ASP A 102 -27.73 10.75 3.50
C ASP A 102 -26.39 10.48 4.20
N PHE A 103 -25.46 9.71 3.57
CA PHE A 103 -24.20 9.34 4.20
C PHE A 103 -23.25 10.54 4.30
N VAL A 104 -22.58 10.63 5.45
CA VAL A 104 -21.53 11.60 5.73
C VAL A 104 -20.17 10.93 5.66
N PHE A 105 -19.20 11.65 5.09
CA PHE A 105 -17.80 11.28 5.09
C PHE A 105 -16.95 12.48 5.49
N THR A 106 -16.38 12.42 6.68
CA THR A 106 -15.38 13.36 7.19
C THR A 106 -14.20 12.55 7.69
N PRO A 107 -13.01 12.66 7.05
CA PRO A 107 -11.83 11.89 7.46
C PRO A 107 -11.37 12.29 8.87
N GLY A 108 -10.80 11.33 9.59
CA GLY A 108 -10.26 11.52 10.92
C GLY A 108 -8.80 11.96 10.94
N THR A 109 -8.25 12.01 12.16
CA THR A 109 -6.82 12.27 12.44
C THR A 109 -6.33 11.28 13.51
N ASP A 110 -5.16 11.50 14.09
CA ASP A 110 -4.68 10.78 15.27
C ASP A 110 -5.41 11.16 16.56
N THR A 111 -6.15 12.29 16.57
CA THR A 111 -6.89 12.81 17.73
C THR A 111 -8.40 12.91 17.50
N SER A 112 -8.89 12.74 16.28
CA SER A 112 -10.30 12.81 15.92
C SER A 112 -10.71 11.66 15.02
N ALA A 113 -11.77 10.93 15.37
CA ALA A 113 -12.29 9.83 14.55
C ALA A 113 -12.98 10.32 13.25
N GLY A 114 -13.32 11.60 13.15
CA GLY A 114 -14.15 12.08 12.05
C GLY A 114 -15.58 11.49 12.08
N GLN A 115 -16.19 11.40 10.90
CA GLN A 115 -17.47 10.68 10.72
C GLN A 115 -17.46 9.96 9.38
N ASN A 116 -17.68 8.65 9.38
CA ASN A 116 -17.67 7.85 8.17
C ASN A 116 -18.78 6.80 8.20
N ASP A 117 -19.91 7.10 7.58
CA ASP A 117 -21.07 6.19 7.57
C ASP A 117 -20.83 4.93 6.73
N PHE A 118 -19.78 4.91 5.89
CA PHE A 118 -19.38 3.72 5.14
C PHE A 118 -18.73 2.65 6.02
N ASP A 119 -18.29 2.96 7.25
CA ASP A 119 -17.69 1.99 8.17
C ASP A 119 -18.68 0.88 8.58
N GLY A 120 -19.98 1.16 8.50
CA GLY A 120 -21.05 0.21 8.82
C GLY A 120 -21.53 -0.65 7.65
N VAL A 121 -21.05 -0.44 6.41
CA VAL A 121 -21.62 -1.07 5.21
C VAL A 121 -20.58 -1.75 4.33
N TYR A 122 -20.96 -2.89 3.72
CA TYR A 122 -20.12 -3.60 2.75
C TYR A 122 -20.11 -2.88 1.40
N PRO A 123 -18.94 -2.89 0.68
CA PRO A 123 -17.72 -3.66 0.99
C PRO A 123 -16.77 -3.01 1.98
N TRP A 124 -16.91 -1.71 2.30
CA TRP A 124 -15.97 -0.95 3.14
C TRP A 124 -15.78 -1.59 4.52
N ALA A 125 -16.86 -1.94 5.21
CA ALA A 125 -16.82 -2.63 6.52
C ALA A 125 -16.10 -3.99 6.48
N GLY A 126 -15.92 -4.56 5.31
CA GLY A 126 -15.24 -5.84 5.10
C GLY A 126 -13.74 -5.70 4.76
N MET A 127 -13.24 -4.48 4.55
CA MET A 127 -11.82 -4.26 4.27
C MET A 127 -11.00 -4.43 5.55
N ARG A 128 -9.96 -5.25 5.49
CA ARG A 128 -9.16 -5.58 6.67
C ARG A 128 -7.68 -5.66 6.36
N ARG A 129 -6.86 -4.97 7.12
CA ARG A 129 -5.40 -5.10 7.04
C ARG A 129 -4.95 -6.43 7.65
N CYS A 130 -4.02 -7.13 7.03
CA CYS A 130 -3.51 -8.43 7.44
C CYS A 130 -2.03 -8.61 7.08
N CYS A 131 -1.33 -9.45 7.84
CA CYS A 131 -0.03 -10.00 7.46
C CYS A 131 -0.24 -11.27 6.65
N CYS A 132 0.50 -11.44 5.57
CA CYS A 132 0.27 -12.49 4.59
C CYS A 132 1.56 -13.13 4.09
N THR A 133 1.53 -14.44 3.90
CA THR A 133 2.52 -15.14 3.09
C THR A 133 2.06 -15.15 1.63
N LEU A 134 2.95 -14.73 0.74
CA LEU A 134 2.74 -14.76 -0.70
C LEU A 134 3.27 -16.08 -1.25
N ASN A 135 2.42 -16.86 -1.92
CA ASN A 135 2.80 -18.14 -2.52
C ASN A 135 3.18 -17.95 -3.98
N ALA A 136 4.13 -18.73 -4.49
CA ALA A 136 4.63 -18.61 -5.86
C ALA A 136 3.56 -18.86 -6.94
N ASP A 137 2.48 -19.56 -6.60
CA ASP A 137 1.32 -19.81 -7.46
C ASP A 137 0.34 -18.61 -7.54
N GLY A 138 0.63 -17.51 -6.85
CA GLY A 138 -0.22 -16.32 -6.81
C GLY A 138 -1.26 -16.32 -5.70
N THR A 139 -1.37 -17.40 -4.93
CA THR A 139 -2.28 -17.44 -3.78
C THR A 139 -1.71 -16.71 -2.56
N VAL A 140 -2.59 -16.27 -1.67
CA VAL A 140 -2.24 -15.55 -0.44
C VAL A 140 -2.72 -16.33 0.77
N THR A 141 -1.82 -16.57 1.73
CA THR A 141 -2.15 -17.13 3.04
C THR A 141 -2.15 -16.00 4.08
N VAL A 142 -3.28 -15.75 4.72
CA VAL A 142 -3.38 -14.77 5.81
C VAL A 142 -2.80 -15.36 7.08
N ASN A 143 -1.75 -14.73 7.63
CA ASN A 143 -1.10 -15.15 8.87
C ASN A 143 -1.77 -14.53 10.10
N ALA A 144 -2.15 -13.25 10.05
CA ALA A 144 -2.88 -12.55 11.11
C ALA A 144 -3.58 -11.31 10.56
N TYR A 145 -4.74 -10.97 11.10
CA TYR A 145 -5.41 -9.69 10.84
C TYR A 145 -5.00 -8.64 11.88
N LYS A 146 -5.09 -7.35 11.52
CA LYS A 146 -4.86 -6.25 12.45
C LYS A 146 -5.70 -6.41 13.72
N GLY A 147 -5.05 -6.30 14.88
CA GLY A 147 -5.66 -6.52 16.19
C GLY A 147 -5.60 -7.96 16.69
N GLN A 148 -5.10 -8.92 15.91
CA GLN A 148 -4.89 -10.30 16.34
C GLN A 148 -3.44 -10.56 16.78
N PRO A 149 -3.19 -11.56 17.65
CA PRO A 149 -1.83 -11.99 17.95
C PRO A 149 -1.05 -12.37 16.69
N GLY A 150 0.23 -11.96 16.64
CA GLY A 150 1.09 -12.19 15.48
C GLY A 150 0.98 -11.16 14.38
N TYR A 151 0.05 -10.20 14.45
CA TYR A 151 0.03 -9.09 13.50
C TYR A 151 1.19 -8.12 13.74
N ILE A 152 2.06 -7.97 12.75
CA ILE A 152 3.22 -7.07 12.75
C ILE A 152 3.36 -6.46 11.35
N GLU A 153 3.69 -5.17 11.25
CA GLU A 153 3.72 -4.45 9.97
C GLU A 153 5.12 -4.30 9.36
N ASP A 154 6.17 -4.77 10.02
CA ASP A 154 7.58 -4.62 9.61
C ASP A 154 8.08 -5.71 8.64
N GLY A 155 7.23 -6.63 8.22
CA GLY A 155 7.56 -7.73 7.32
C GLY A 155 8.02 -9.03 8.02
N THR A 156 8.22 -9.05 9.33
CA THR A 156 8.67 -10.26 10.05
C THR A 156 7.63 -11.38 10.06
N ASN A 157 6.35 -11.07 9.87
CA ASN A 157 5.27 -12.05 9.69
C ASN A 157 4.61 -11.98 8.29
N GLY A 158 5.41 -11.68 7.26
CA GLY A 158 4.98 -11.61 5.87
C GLY A 158 4.58 -10.21 5.42
N GLU A 159 4.04 -10.12 4.21
CA GLU A 159 3.62 -8.85 3.60
C GLU A 159 2.37 -8.28 4.27
N VAL A 160 2.30 -6.96 4.38
CA VAL A 160 1.12 -6.31 4.92
C VAL A 160 0.19 -5.91 3.78
N LEU A 161 -0.96 -6.55 3.75
CA LEU A 161 -1.97 -6.35 2.71
C LEU A 161 -3.30 -5.89 3.31
N VAL A 162 -4.18 -5.41 2.45
CA VAL A 162 -5.59 -5.16 2.76
C VAL A 162 -6.43 -6.18 1.99
N GLU A 163 -7.12 -7.03 2.72
CA GLU A 163 -8.16 -7.91 2.18
C GLU A 163 -9.39 -7.08 1.84
N VAL A 164 -9.86 -7.16 0.60
CA VAL A 164 -11.07 -6.49 0.11
C VAL A 164 -12.09 -7.57 -0.27
N PRO A 165 -13.32 -7.56 0.29
CA PRO A 165 -14.36 -8.51 -0.08
C PRO A 165 -14.88 -8.24 -1.49
N LEU A 166 -15.41 -9.27 -2.15
CA LEU A 166 -16.06 -9.14 -3.45
C LEU A 166 -17.20 -8.12 -3.40
N PHE A 167 -17.20 -7.21 -4.37
CA PHE A 167 -18.27 -6.25 -4.60
C PHE A 167 -18.51 -6.06 -6.11
N TYR A 168 -19.50 -5.26 -6.44
CA TYR A 168 -19.91 -5.02 -7.82
C TYR A 168 -19.97 -3.51 -8.09
N VAL A 169 -19.65 -3.12 -9.30
CA VAL A 169 -19.58 -1.72 -9.73
C VAL A 169 -20.39 -1.47 -10.98
N SER A 170 -20.88 -0.25 -11.14
CA SER A 170 -21.48 0.24 -12.38
C SER A 170 -21.24 1.74 -12.57
N GLY A 171 -21.44 2.23 -13.77
CA GLY A 171 -21.22 3.63 -14.16
C GLY A 171 -19.74 3.96 -14.37
N MET A 172 -19.49 5.16 -14.86
CA MET A 172 -18.16 5.73 -15.04
C MET A 172 -17.77 6.52 -13.78
N LEU A 173 -16.49 6.49 -13.42
CA LEU A 173 -15.95 7.14 -12.22
C LEU A 173 -16.18 8.66 -12.20
N ASP A 174 -16.27 9.29 -13.36
CA ASP A 174 -16.48 10.73 -13.52
C ASP A 174 -17.95 11.14 -13.73
N VAL A 175 -18.86 10.18 -13.85
CA VAL A 175 -20.29 10.44 -14.14
C VAL A 175 -21.19 9.96 -13.01
N ASN A 176 -21.24 8.64 -12.78
CA ASN A 176 -22.19 8.03 -11.85
C ASN A 176 -21.68 6.72 -11.25
N PRO A 177 -20.52 6.72 -10.57
CA PRO A 177 -19.98 5.51 -9.97
C PRO A 177 -20.93 4.95 -8.91
N ARG A 178 -21.14 3.64 -8.94
CA ARG A 178 -21.98 2.91 -8.00
C ARG A 178 -21.28 1.65 -7.54
N VAL A 179 -21.48 1.31 -6.29
CA VAL A 179 -20.92 0.13 -5.61
C VAL A 179 -22.05 -0.65 -4.96
N SER A 180 -22.07 -1.97 -5.12
CA SER A 180 -23.01 -2.86 -4.44
C SER A 180 -22.27 -4.06 -3.84
N ALA A 181 -22.69 -4.51 -2.66
CA ALA A 181 -22.18 -5.74 -2.03
C ALA A 181 -22.72 -7.02 -2.71
N THR A 182 -23.79 -6.88 -3.49
CA THR A 182 -24.46 -8.01 -4.16
C THR A 182 -24.56 -7.77 -5.66
N PRO A 183 -24.63 -8.82 -6.48
CA PRO A 183 -24.82 -8.67 -7.92
C PRO A 183 -26.17 -8.00 -8.22
N MET A 184 -26.16 -7.03 -9.13
CA MET A 184 -27.36 -6.32 -9.60
C MET A 184 -27.34 -6.20 -11.13
N PRO A 185 -28.50 -6.07 -11.81
CA PRO A 185 -28.54 -5.78 -13.22
C PRO A 185 -27.72 -4.54 -13.59
N GLY A 186 -26.85 -4.66 -14.61
CA GLY A 186 -25.97 -3.58 -15.04
C GLY A 186 -24.71 -3.36 -14.16
N PHE A 187 -24.53 -4.16 -13.12
CA PHE A 187 -23.30 -4.17 -12.32
C PHE A 187 -22.38 -5.33 -12.72
N ARG A 188 -21.09 -5.11 -12.62
CA ARG A 188 -20.06 -6.12 -12.85
C ARG A 188 -19.10 -6.20 -11.66
N ALA A 189 -18.49 -7.35 -11.43
CA ALA A 189 -17.35 -7.44 -10.50
C ALA A 189 -16.15 -6.68 -11.08
N PRO A 190 -15.36 -5.94 -10.28
CA PRO A 190 -14.09 -5.35 -10.73
C PRO A 190 -13.15 -6.42 -11.29
N ARG A 191 -12.24 -6.01 -12.20
CA ARG A 191 -11.32 -6.94 -12.89
C ARG A 191 -10.50 -7.78 -11.91
N LYS A 192 -10.06 -7.21 -10.81
CA LYS A 192 -9.24 -7.86 -9.78
C LYS A 192 -9.90 -9.10 -9.15
N PHE A 193 -11.23 -9.20 -9.18
CA PHE A 193 -11.98 -10.35 -8.66
C PHE A 193 -12.26 -11.44 -9.70
N ARG A 194 -11.75 -11.30 -10.92
CA ARG A 194 -12.01 -12.28 -12.00
C ARG A 194 -10.78 -13.14 -12.23
N ASN A 195 -10.97 -14.45 -12.12
CA ASN A 195 -9.99 -15.43 -12.57
C ASN A 195 -9.93 -15.47 -14.11
N SER A 196 -8.87 -16.06 -14.65
CA SER A 196 -8.71 -16.26 -16.10
C SER A 196 -9.80 -17.14 -16.73
N ASP A 197 -10.41 -18.03 -15.97
CA ASP A 197 -11.54 -18.88 -16.38
C ASP A 197 -12.91 -18.16 -16.27
N GLY A 198 -12.93 -16.89 -15.86
CA GLY A 198 -14.14 -16.09 -15.68
C GLY A 198 -14.85 -16.28 -14.34
N SER A 199 -14.43 -17.21 -13.50
CA SER A 199 -14.96 -17.37 -12.14
C SER A 199 -14.61 -16.17 -11.25
N LEU A 200 -15.36 -15.99 -10.15
CA LEU A 200 -15.16 -14.86 -9.24
C LEU A 200 -14.52 -15.28 -7.94
N LYS A 201 -13.48 -14.55 -7.55
CA LYS A 201 -12.89 -14.61 -6.22
C LYS A 201 -13.79 -13.92 -5.20
N GLN A 202 -13.89 -14.46 -3.99
CA GLN A 202 -14.66 -13.84 -2.91
C GLN A 202 -13.93 -12.68 -2.23
N ARG A 203 -12.64 -12.55 -2.50
CA ARG A 203 -11.76 -11.50 -1.98
C ARG A 203 -10.61 -11.23 -2.94
N CYS A 204 -10.06 -10.03 -2.87
CA CYS A 204 -8.76 -9.71 -3.45
C CYS A 204 -7.89 -9.02 -2.40
N TYR A 205 -6.61 -8.86 -2.70
CA TYR A 205 -5.64 -8.25 -1.82
C TYR A 205 -4.97 -7.06 -2.49
N LEU A 206 -4.83 -5.97 -1.74
CA LEU A 206 -4.13 -4.76 -2.14
C LEU A 206 -2.96 -4.51 -1.19
N PRO A 207 -1.86 -3.89 -1.62
CA PRO A 207 -0.77 -3.52 -0.72
C PRO A 207 -1.26 -2.49 0.31
N ALA A 208 -0.86 -2.69 1.57
CA ALA A 208 -1.17 -1.72 2.62
C ALA A 208 -0.25 -0.49 2.57
N PHE A 209 0.95 -0.67 2.05
CA PHE A 209 2.00 0.36 1.99
C PHE A 209 2.60 0.50 0.60
N PRO A 210 3.09 1.72 0.24
CA PRO A 210 3.91 1.93 -0.94
C PRO A 210 5.11 0.99 -0.99
N GLY A 211 5.44 0.50 -2.18
CA GLY A 211 6.40 -0.58 -2.35
C GLY A 211 7.85 -0.21 -2.01
N SER A 212 8.54 -1.13 -1.35
CA SER A 212 9.97 -1.05 -1.06
C SER A 212 10.70 -2.32 -1.51
N ILE A 213 11.83 -2.19 -2.18
CA ILE A 213 12.66 -3.34 -2.56
C ILE A 213 13.61 -3.64 -1.41
N GLY A 214 13.47 -4.84 -0.82
CA GLY A 214 14.29 -5.31 0.29
C GLY A 214 15.68 -5.78 -0.13
N ASN A 215 16.47 -6.19 0.86
CA ASN A 215 17.81 -6.76 0.62
C ASN A 215 17.78 -8.11 -0.11
N ASP A 216 16.64 -8.81 -0.09
CA ASP A 216 16.38 -10.03 -0.86
C ASP A 216 16.02 -9.74 -2.33
N GLY A 217 15.95 -8.47 -2.72
CA GLY A 217 15.62 -8.00 -4.05
C GLY A 217 14.14 -7.99 -4.38
N LYS A 218 13.27 -8.46 -3.49
CA LYS A 218 11.82 -8.51 -3.69
C LYS A 218 11.16 -7.16 -3.42
N LEU A 219 10.04 -6.93 -4.08
CA LEU A 219 9.17 -5.79 -3.80
C LEU A 219 8.23 -6.13 -2.64
N HIS A 220 8.27 -5.34 -1.57
CA HIS A 220 7.54 -5.54 -0.33
C HIS A 220 6.50 -4.45 -0.08
N SER A 221 5.46 -4.79 0.68
CA SER A 221 4.47 -3.88 1.27
C SER A 221 4.60 -3.96 2.79
N ILE A 222 5.46 -3.13 3.38
CA ILE A 222 5.79 -3.12 4.81
C ILE A 222 5.90 -1.70 5.36
N ALA A 223 5.71 -1.53 6.67
CA ALA A 223 5.85 -0.26 7.38
C ALA A 223 7.29 0.03 7.83
N GLY A 224 7.57 1.31 8.13
CA GLY A 224 8.82 1.75 8.76
C GLY A 224 10.01 1.85 7.79
N VAL A 225 9.77 1.81 6.48
CA VAL A 225 10.83 1.86 5.47
C VAL A 225 10.65 3.04 4.52
N VAL A 226 11.71 3.37 3.80
CA VAL A 226 11.66 4.31 2.67
C VAL A 226 11.16 3.55 1.46
N SER A 227 10.03 3.97 0.87
CA SER A 227 9.57 3.40 -0.39
C SER A 227 10.63 3.59 -1.49
N THR A 228 10.84 2.55 -2.31
CA THR A 228 11.92 2.55 -3.29
C THR A 228 11.65 3.53 -4.42
N GLY A 229 12.69 4.27 -4.79
CA GLY A 229 12.76 5.07 -6.01
C GLY A 229 14.02 4.74 -6.81
N ASN A 230 14.34 5.54 -7.85
CA ASN A 230 15.53 5.35 -8.70
C ASN A 230 15.63 3.95 -9.34
N LYS A 231 14.49 3.39 -9.72
CA LYS A 231 14.38 2.15 -10.49
C LYS A 231 13.49 2.37 -11.69
N THR A 232 13.78 1.69 -12.78
CA THR A 232 12.90 1.65 -13.94
C THR A 232 11.68 0.78 -13.66
N ILE A 233 10.63 0.97 -14.44
CA ILE A 233 9.41 0.14 -14.36
C ILE A 233 9.73 -1.35 -14.53
N SER A 234 10.69 -1.70 -15.41
CA SER A 234 11.12 -3.09 -15.61
C SER A 234 11.85 -3.66 -14.40
N GLN A 235 12.64 -2.84 -13.67
CA GLN A 235 13.32 -3.29 -12.45
C GLN A 235 12.34 -3.52 -11.30
N PHE A 236 11.31 -2.68 -11.18
CA PHE A 236 10.24 -2.92 -10.21
C PHE A 236 9.43 -4.19 -10.55
N LEU A 237 9.07 -4.39 -11.82
CA LEU A 237 8.38 -5.60 -12.24
C LEU A 237 9.21 -6.86 -11.99
N ALA A 238 10.52 -6.81 -12.23
CA ALA A 238 11.42 -7.92 -11.92
C ALA A 238 11.44 -8.23 -10.41
N ALA A 239 11.48 -7.20 -9.55
CA ALA A 239 11.45 -7.37 -8.10
C ALA A 239 10.11 -7.98 -7.61
N ALA A 240 8.97 -7.58 -8.19
CA ALA A 240 7.68 -8.18 -7.88
C ALA A 240 7.61 -9.66 -8.29
N ARG A 241 8.15 -10.00 -9.47
CA ARG A 241 8.17 -11.38 -9.99
C ARG A 241 9.06 -12.35 -9.22
N LEU A 242 9.91 -11.87 -8.31
CA LEU A 242 10.62 -12.75 -7.37
C LEU A 242 9.68 -13.44 -6.35
N TRP A 243 8.44 -12.98 -6.22
CA TRP A 243 7.41 -13.69 -5.46
C TRP A 243 6.76 -14.84 -6.27
N GLY A 244 6.70 -14.71 -7.60
CA GLY A 244 6.11 -15.64 -8.56
C GLY A 244 5.80 -14.89 -9.86
N GLU A 245 5.72 -15.60 -10.98
CA GLU A 245 5.61 -15.00 -12.32
C GLU A 245 4.35 -14.13 -12.52
N THR A 246 3.28 -14.43 -11.77
CA THR A 246 1.99 -13.72 -11.86
C THR A 246 1.93 -12.47 -10.98
N TYR A 247 2.89 -12.28 -10.06
CA TYR A 247 3.00 -11.03 -9.30
C TYR A 247 3.51 -9.91 -10.19
N SER A 248 2.98 -8.74 -9.98
CA SER A 248 3.34 -7.56 -10.77
C SER A 248 3.42 -6.31 -9.90
N ILE A 249 3.61 -5.19 -10.55
CA ILE A 249 3.42 -3.87 -9.95
C ILE A 249 2.03 -3.34 -10.30
N GLY A 250 1.63 -2.22 -9.70
CA GLY A 250 0.30 -1.62 -9.83
C GLY A 250 -0.32 -1.72 -11.22
N THR A 251 -1.61 -2.00 -11.28
CA THR A 251 -2.39 -2.21 -12.50
C THR A 251 -3.64 -1.33 -12.52
N SER A 252 -4.25 -1.17 -13.69
CA SER A 252 -5.58 -0.54 -13.82
C SER A 252 -6.66 -1.30 -13.04
N ALA A 253 -6.49 -2.61 -12.81
CA ALA A 253 -7.40 -3.40 -11.98
C ALA A 253 -7.28 -3.07 -10.49
N ASP A 254 -6.06 -2.79 -9.98
CA ASP A 254 -5.86 -2.29 -8.62
C ASP A 254 -6.47 -0.90 -8.45
N PHE A 255 -6.24 -0.04 -9.44
CA PHE A 255 -6.83 1.30 -9.50
C PHE A 255 -8.37 1.25 -9.45
N GLU A 256 -8.99 0.40 -10.27
CA GLU A 256 -10.44 0.27 -10.33
C GLU A 256 -11.07 -0.02 -8.97
N VAL A 257 -10.53 -1.01 -8.23
CA VAL A 257 -11.04 -1.39 -6.89
C VAL A 257 -11.04 -0.20 -5.95
N LEU A 258 -9.90 0.49 -5.83
CA LEU A 258 -9.76 1.62 -4.91
C LEU A 258 -10.54 2.85 -5.39
N ALA A 259 -10.53 3.16 -6.68
CA ALA A 259 -11.16 4.36 -7.22
C ALA A 259 -12.69 4.35 -7.02
N TYR A 260 -13.38 3.23 -7.29
CA TYR A 260 -14.82 3.15 -7.02
C TYR A 260 -15.13 3.32 -5.53
N LEU A 261 -14.38 2.65 -4.65
CA LEU A 261 -14.58 2.74 -3.21
C LEU A 261 -14.31 4.16 -2.69
N MET A 262 -13.22 4.80 -3.14
CA MET A 262 -12.84 6.14 -2.71
C MET A 262 -13.80 7.21 -3.24
N ILE A 263 -14.10 7.23 -4.53
CA ILE A 263 -14.94 8.26 -5.14
C ILE A 263 -16.36 8.21 -4.55
N VAL A 264 -16.92 7.01 -4.37
CA VAL A 264 -18.24 6.85 -3.73
C VAL A 264 -18.20 7.29 -2.28
N ALA A 265 -17.16 6.90 -1.51
CA ALA A 265 -17.03 7.32 -0.10
C ALA A 265 -16.79 8.83 0.03
N TYR A 266 -15.97 9.42 -0.82
CA TYR A 266 -15.66 10.86 -0.73
C TYR A 266 -16.82 11.75 -1.23
N GLY A 267 -17.62 11.27 -2.18
CA GLY A 267 -18.67 12.06 -2.81
C GLY A 267 -18.14 13.18 -3.71
N THR A 268 -16.90 13.04 -4.18
CA THR A 268 -16.24 14.04 -5.03
C THR A 268 -15.24 13.39 -5.98
N ARG A 269 -15.07 13.95 -7.18
CA ARG A 269 -14.03 13.60 -8.14
C ARG A 269 -12.67 14.23 -7.77
N ASN A 270 -12.67 15.33 -7.02
CA ASN A 270 -11.49 15.95 -6.45
C ASN A 270 -11.14 15.26 -5.11
N VAL A 271 -10.33 14.21 -5.18
CA VAL A 271 -9.94 13.42 -4.00
C VAL A 271 -9.12 14.24 -2.99
N GLN A 272 -8.34 15.22 -3.45
CA GLN A 272 -7.56 16.12 -2.59
C GLN A 272 -8.44 17.03 -1.71
N ALA A 273 -9.68 17.28 -2.10
CA ALA A 273 -10.62 18.04 -1.27
C ALA A 273 -11.00 17.32 0.03
N LYS A 274 -10.79 16.00 0.09
CA LYS A 274 -11.03 15.18 1.28
C LYS A 274 -9.74 14.79 1.98
N MET A 275 -8.78 14.22 1.24
CA MET A 275 -7.46 13.86 1.75
C MET A 275 -6.42 14.23 0.69
N ARG A 276 -5.55 15.17 1.01
CA ARG A 276 -4.59 15.71 0.05
C ARG A 276 -3.38 14.78 -0.14
N GLY A 277 -3.07 13.99 0.88
CA GLY A 277 -1.90 13.11 0.87
C GLY A 277 -0.58 13.90 0.82
N VAL A 278 0.51 13.19 0.53
CA VAL A 278 1.85 13.79 0.44
C VAL A 278 2.05 14.36 -0.98
N SER A 279 1.53 15.55 -1.23
CA SER A 279 1.63 16.24 -2.53
C SER A 279 2.43 17.54 -2.49
N SER A 280 2.66 18.11 -1.28
CA SER A 280 3.33 19.42 -1.08
C SER A 280 4.39 19.36 0.03
N LEU A 281 4.92 18.18 0.33
CA LEU A 281 5.92 17.98 1.38
C LEU A 281 7.32 18.45 0.94
N TYR A 282 7.65 18.25 -0.32
CA TYR A 282 8.98 18.46 -0.84
C TYR A 282 9.51 19.88 -0.56
N ALA A 283 10.71 19.95 -0.03
CA ALA A 283 11.43 21.21 0.17
C ALA A 283 12.93 21.00 0.00
N THR A 284 13.59 22.02 -0.55
CA THR A 284 15.03 22.07 -0.75
C THR A 284 15.65 23.18 0.06
N ASN A 285 16.97 23.11 0.25
CA ASN A 285 17.74 24.20 0.86
C ASN A 285 17.34 24.56 2.30
N ILE A 286 16.73 23.62 3.06
CA ILE A 286 16.53 23.82 4.50
C ILE A 286 17.89 23.94 5.14
N ALA A 287 18.16 25.07 5.80
CA ALA A 287 19.47 25.36 6.38
C ALA A 287 19.77 24.43 7.56
N VAL A 288 20.97 23.88 7.61
CA VAL A 288 21.55 23.31 8.82
C VAL A 288 22.01 24.48 9.69
N THR A 289 21.47 24.61 10.89
CA THR A 289 21.65 25.77 11.75
C THR A 289 22.70 25.55 12.86
N GLY A 290 23.20 24.33 13.03
CA GLY A 290 24.25 23.97 13.97
C GLY A 290 25.07 22.77 13.49
N ALA A 291 26.34 22.72 13.82
CA ALA A 291 27.23 21.63 13.48
C ALA A 291 27.10 20.46 14.47
N LEU A 292 27.16 19.23 13.96
CA LEU A 292 27.25 18.00 14.74
C LEU A 292 28.39 17.14 14.19
N THR A 293 29.11 16.44 15.08
CA THR A 293 30.23 15.57 14.71
C THR A 293 29.89 14.13 15.05
N SER A 294 29.89 13.23 14.04
CA SER A 294 29.63 11.80 14.20
C SER A 294 28.33 11.49 14.93
N GLU A 295 27.23 12.12 14.50
CA GLU A 295 25.89 11.87 15.02
C GLU A 295 24.92 11.50 13.89
N ALA A 296 23.96 10.59 14.15
CA ALA A 296 22.84 10.31 13.26
C ALA A 296 21.74 11.37 13.48
N ALA A 297 22.09 12.64 13.34
CA ALA A 297 21.22 13.78 13.60
C ALA A 297 21.62 15.01 12.78
N VAL A 298 20.71 15.98 12.72
CA VAL A 298 20.92 17.31 12.12
C VAL A 298 20.20 18.38 12.93
N ILE A 299 20.80 19.57 13.05
CA ILE A 299 20.17 20.72 13.70
C ILE A 299 19.55 21.62 12.61
N VAL A 300 18.26 21.87 12.73
CA VAL A 300 17.48 22.72 11.81
C VAL A 300 16.53 23.63 12.58
N ALA A 301 16.01 24.64 11.92
CA ALA A 301 14.97 25.49 12.52
C ALA A 301 13.74 24.65 12.90
N LYS A 302 13.10 25.00 14.02
CA LYS A 302 11.90 24.35 14.53
C LYS A 302 10.78 24.34 13.49
N GLY A 303 10.07 23.21 13.36
CA GLY A 303 8.94 23.04 12.44
C GLY A 303 9.34 22.69 11.00
N GLN A 304 10.64 22.51 10.71
CA GLN A 304 11.09 22.08 9.38
C GLN A 304 10.98 20.57 9.17
N LEU A 305 11.18 19.79 10.21
CA LEU A 305 11.19 18.33 10.16
C LEU A 305 10.25 17.74 11.22
N GLU A 306 9.74 16.54 10.92
CA GLU A 306 8.88 15.75 11.79
C GLU A 306 9.28 14.26 11.68
N PRO A 307 9.03 13.42 12.70
CA PRO A 307 9.24 11.98 12.61
C PRO A 307 8.48 11.37 11.41
N GLY A 308 9.13 10.42 10.74
CA GLY A 308 8.61 9.78 9.54
C GLY A 308 8.97 10.48 8.23
N MET A 309 9.38 11.74 8.25
CA MET A 309 9.90 12.42 7.05
C MET A 309 11.21 11.78 6.58
N VAL A 310 11.36 11.64 5.28
CA VAL A 310 12.59 11.17 4.64
C VAL A 310 13.39 12.39 4.17
N ILE A 311 14.64 12.45 4.60
CA ILE A 311 15.55 13.55 4.31
C ILE A 311 16.85 13.09 3.63
N SER A 312 17.46 13.98 2.86
CA SER A 312 18.85 13.89 2.43
C SER A 312 19.61 15.13 2.88
N ILE A 313 20.93 15.03 3.09
CA ILE A 313 21.79 16.10 3.58
C ILE A 313 23.03 16.18 2.69
N GLY A 314 23.45 17.41 2.33
CA GLY A 314 24.66 17.62 1.57
C GLY A 314 24.85 19.07 1.15
N THR A 315 25.79 19.29 0.20
CA THR A 315 26.11 20.60 -0.37
C THR A 315 25.69 20.75 -1.83
N GLY A 316 25.34 19.63 -2.49
CA GLY A 316 24.94 19.61 -3.91
C GLY A 316 23.48 20.03 -4.13
N SER A 317 23.06 20.05 -5.38
CA SER A 317 21.69 20.40 -5.77
C SER A 317 20.63 19.42 -5.20
N GLU A 318 20.99 18.17 -4.99
CA GLU A 318 20.13 17.14 -4.41
C GLU A 318 20.43 16.86 -2.94
N ASN A 319 21.47 17.50 -2.38
CA ASN A 319 21.84 17.41 -0.97
C ASN A 319 21.97 15.94 -0.47
N GLU A 320 22.62 15.07 -1.25
CA GLU A 320 22.75 13.64 -0.93
C GLU A 320 24.18 13.21 -0.56
N SER A 321 25.12 14.16 -0.50
CA SER A 321 26.56 13.86 -0.35
C SER A 321 26.97 13.46 1.07
N VAL A 322 26.18 13.79 2.08
CA VAL A 322 26.46 13.52 3.51
C VAL A 322 25.56 12.42 4.03
N ALA A 323 24.24 12.53 3.79
CA ALA A 323 23.27 11.51 4.14
C ALA A 323 22.22 11.40 3.05
N ASN A 324 21.86 10.18 2.66
CA ASN A 324 20.92 9.93 1.59
C ASN A 324 19.72 9.16 2.11
N ARG A 325 18.50 9.72 1.96
CA ARG A 325 17.20 9.11 2.26
C ARG A 325 17.12 8.47 3.64
N ARG A 326 17.33 9.28 4.66
CA ARG A 326 17.24 8.88 6.06
C ARG A 326 15.86 9.22 6.61
N ILE A 327 15.28 8.32 7.39
CA ILE A 327 14.00 8.57 8.07
C ILE A 327 14.28 9.34 9.35
N VAL A 328 13.63 10.49 9.54
CA VAL A 328 13.63 11.23 10.81
C VAL A 328 12.90 10.39 11.86
N THR A 329 13.56 10.11 12.98
CA THR A 329 13.04 9.24 14.04
C THR A 329 12.57 10.01 15.27
N ALA A 330 13.21 11.14 15.58
CA ALA A 330 12.86 11.96 16.72
C ALA A 330 13.18 13.44 16.49
N ILE A 331 12.47 14.32 17.16
CA ILE A 331 12.73 15.76 17.24
C ILE A 331 12.93 16.12 18.70
N GLU A 332 14.10 16.64 19.03
CA GLU A 332 14.50 16.98 20.38
C GLU A 332 14.73 18.49 20.51
N ALA A 333 14.25 19.07 21.61
CA ALA A 333 14.56 20.44 21.96
C ALA A 333 16.04 20.55 22.35
N ILE A 334 16.67 21.66 21.98
CA ILE A 334 18.06 21.99 22.38
C ILE A 334 17.97 22.91 23.59
N GLU A 335 18.67 22.56 24.68
CA GLU A 335 18.68 23.36 25.90
C GLU A 335 19.19 24.78 25.61
N GLY A 336 18.40 25.78 26.00
CA GLY A 336 18.70 27.19 25.76
C GLY A 336 18.46 27.70 24.33
N ASP A 337 18.04 26.85 23.39
CA ASP A 337 17.71 27.24 22.01
C ASP A 337 16.22 27.00 21.71
N THR A 338 15.45 28.07 21.59
CA THR A 338 14.01 28.00 21.27
C THR A 338 13.72 28.04 19.77
N ALA A 339 14.72 28.39 18.95
CA ALA A 339 14.59 28.57 17.51
C ALA A 339 14.89 27.29 16.70
N ASN A 340 15.76 26.43 17.24
CA ASN A 340 16.23 25.24 16.54
C ASN A 340 15.86 23.96 17.31
N VAL A 341 15.96 22.85 16.59
CA VAL A 341 15.75 21.50 17.11
C VAL A 341 16.81 20.57 16.55
N LYS A 342 17.11 19.50 17.29
CA LYS A 342 17.90 18.38 16.82
C LYS A 342 16.97 17.30 16.29
N ALA A 343 17.11 16.96 15.01
CA ALA A 343 16.36 15.91 14.34
C ALA A 343 17.25 14.66 14.20
N SER A 344 16.96 13.61 14.95
CA SER A 344 17.62 12.31 14.82
C SER A 344 17.05 11.53 13.62
N PHE A 345 17.89 10.72 12.94
CA PHE A 345 17.48 9.95 11.77
C PHE A 345 18.13 8.56 11.70
N THR A 346 17.59 7.68 10.87
CA THR A 346 18.07 6.31 10.67
C THR A 346 19.43 6.26 9.99
N GLY A 347 20.18 5.16 10.21
CA GLY A 347 21.44 4.85 9.55
C GLY A 347 22.66 5.36 10.32
N GLU A 348 23.80 5.38 9.65
CA GLU A 348 25.09 5.70 10.28
C GLU A 348 25.21 7.17 10.70
N ALA A 349 26.02 7.40 11.72
CA ALA A 349 26.39 8.73 12.16
C ALA A 349 27.18 9.49 11.08
N VAL A 350 26.90 10.78 10.93
CA VAL A 350 27.56 11.66 9.97
C VAL A 350 28.02 12.95 10.63
N THR A 351 28.90 13.70 9.99
CA THR A 351 29.26 15.07 10.43
C THR A 351 28.49 16.07 9.57
N THR A 352 27.74 16.95 10.24
CA THR A 352 27.00 18.04 9.60
C THR A 352 27.58 19.40 9.98
N THR A 353 27.55 20.33 9.05
CA THR A 353 28.01 21.72 9.24
C THR A 353 26.96 22.71 8.72
N THR A 354 27.09 23.97 9.05
CA THR A 354 26.18 25.05 8.57
C THR A 354 26.23 25.30 7.07
N ASP A 355 27.24 24.77 6.37
CA ASP A 355 27.31 24.81 4.90
C ASP A 355 26.40 23.79 4.23
N HIS A 356 25.99 22.75 4.99
CA HIS A 356 25.08 21.74 4.49
C HIS A 356 23.63 22.26 4.43
N LYS A 357 22.86 21.62 3.55
CA LYS A 357 21.42 21.81 3.42
C LYS A 357 20.71 20.48 3.60
N VAL A 358 19.50 20.53 4.11
CA VAL A 358 18.60 19.39 4.18
C VAL A 358 17.61 19.46 3.04
N TRP A 359 17.38 18.32 2.43
CA TRP A 359 16.36 18.08 1.42
C TRP A 359 15.28 17.18 1.99
N ARG A 360 14.06 17.69 2.16
CA ARG A 360 12.90 16.95 2.62
C ARG A 360 12.18 16.36 1.41
N ILE A 361 12.08 15.05 1.32
CA ILE A 361 11.78 14.37 0.05
C ILE A 361 10.36 13.77 0.06
N MET A 362 10.03 12.93 1.04
CA MET A 362 8.82 12.14 1.11
C MET A 362 8.51 11.74 2.55
N GLN A 363 7.44 11.01 2.78
CA GLN A 363 7.17 10.27 4.01
C GLN A 363 7.65 8.82 3.88
N SER A 364 8.13 8.23 4.98
CA SER A 364 8.32 6.78 5.08
C SER A 364 6.97 6.07 5.17
N THR A 365 6.97 4.75 4.97
CA THR A 365 5.76 3.93 5.09
C THR A 365 5.35 3.76 6.56
N GLY A 366 4.06 3.66 6.82
CA GLY A 366 3.51 3.48 8.18
C GLY A 366 3.26 4.78 8.93
N THR A 367 3.52 5.95 8.34
CA THR A 367 3.31 7.25 9.00
C THR A 367 1.84 7.59 9.24
N ALA A 368 0.91 6.95 8.52
CA ALA A 368 -0.53 7.10 8.76
C ALA A 368 -1.11 6.10 9.78
N ASN A 369 -0.28 5.28 10.43
CA ASN A 369 -0.76 4.25 11.37
C ASN A 369 -1.31 4.80 12.70
N SER A 370 -1.00 6.06 13.05
CA SER A 370 -1.54 6.73 14.23
C SER A 370 -2.98 7.21 14.06
N VAL A 371 -3.50 7.24 12.84
CA VAL A 371 -4.89 7.63 12.57
C VAL A 371 -5.85 6.66 13.28
N ILE A 372 -6.73 7.20 14.13
CA ILE A 372 -7.64 6.39 14.95
C ILE A 372 -8.92 5.94 14.22
N SER A 373 -9.14 6.41 12.99
CA SER A 373 -10.27 6.04 12.13
C SER A 373 -9.82 5.18 10.95
N THR A 374 -10.77 4.66 10.18
CA THR A 374 -10.53 3.88 8.96
C THR A 374 -9.96 4.71 7.81
N CYS A 375 -10.22 6.03 7.82
CA CYS A 375 -9.81 6.98 6.79
C CYS A 375 -9.34 8.30 7.41
N GLY A 376 -8.18 8.80 7.02
CA GLY A 376 -7.66 10.07 7.51
C GLY A 376 -6.15 10.23 7.38
N SER A 377 -5.64 11.35 7.85
CA SER A 377 -4.22 11.66 7.98
C SER A 377 -3.89 12.02 9.43
N PRO A 378 -2.66 11.76 9.93
CA PRO A 378 -2.35 11.95 11.35
C PRO A 378 -2.63 13.36 11.88
N VAL A 379 -2.15 14.37 11.18
CA VAL A 379 -2.21 15.76 11.64
C VAL A 379 -3.24 16.58 10.88
N SER A 380 -3.23 16.49 9.56
CA SER A 380 -4.10 17.27 8.69
C SER A 380 -4.41 16.51 7.40
N ASN A 381 -5.69 16.49 7.03
CA ASN A 381 -6.15 15.86 5.79
C ASN A 381 -5.91 16.73 4.53
N THR A 382 -5.58 18.02 4.68
CA THR A 382 -5.57 18.99 3.57
C THR A 382 -4.27 19.78 3.41
N ASP A 383 -3.24 19.55 4.25
CA ASP A 383 -1.98 20.29 4.18
C ASP A 383 -1.02 19.80 3.08
N GLY A 384 -1.24 18.62 2.54
CA GLY A 384 -0.40 18.03 1.50
C GLY A 384 0.96 17.50 1.98
N LYS A 385 1.16 17.37 3.29
CA LYS A 385 2.45 16.96 3.88
C LYS A 385 2.42 15.58 4.51
N HIS A 386 1.26 15.09 4.93
CA HIS A 386 1.12 13.85 5.68
C HIS A 386 0.53 12.74 4.82
N SER A 387 1.02 11.52 5.04
CA SER A 387 0.38 10.32 4.49
C SER A 387 -1.04 10.21 5.00
N PHE A 388 -1.88 9.55 4.23
CA PHE A 388 -3.25 9.24 4.64
C PHE A 388 -3.52 7.75 4.54
N VAL A 389 -4.49 7.28 5.31
CA VAL A 389 -5.00 5.92 5.23
C VAL A 389 -6.43 5.92 4.69
N PHE A 390 -6.73 4.96 3.81
CA PHE A 390 -8.08 4.65 3.36
C PHE A 390 -8.30 3.15 3.54
N TYR A 391 -9.09 2.77 4.54
CA TYR A 391 -9.40 1.39 4.90
C TYR A 391 -8.19 0.46 4.93
N GLY A 392 -7.11 0.93 5.55
CA GLY A 392 -5.88 0.17 5.73
C GLY A 392 -4.84 0.34 4.61
N CYS A 393 -5.16 0.90 3.45
CA CYS A 393 -4.17 1.27 2.44
C CYS A 393 -3.61 2.66 2.74
N GLU A 394 -2.28 2.80 2.82
CA GLU A 394 -1.59 4.07 2.99
C GLU A 394 -1.27 4.72 1.64
N ASN A 395 -1.60 5.99 1.48
CA ASN A 395 -1.46 6.76 0.24
C ASN A 395 -1.97 5.99 -1.00
N PRO A 396 -3.15 5.34 -0.95
CA PRO A 396 -3.64 4.61 -2.11
C PRO A 396 -3.90 5.56 -3.28
N LEU A 397 -3.51 5.16 -4.48
CA LEU A 397 -3.69 5.83 -5.76
C LEU A 397 -2.88 7.12 -5.97
N TYR A 398 -2.54 7.91 -4.95
CA TYR A 398 -1.84 9.19 -5.13
C TYR A 398 -1.03 9.62 -3.91
N GLY A 399 -0.12 10.58 -4.16
CA GLY A 399 0.74 11.17 -3.14
C GLY A 399 2.03 10.39 -2.88
N ASN A 400 2.98 11.04 -2.25
CA ASN A 400 4.32 10.57 -1.88
C ASN A 400 5.26 10.34 -3.08
N GLN A 401 4.96 9.38 -3.96
CA GLN A 401 5.69 9.10 -5.19
C GLN A 401 4.70 8.68 -6.30
N TRP A 402 5.10 8.89 -7.56
CA TRP A 402 4.40 8.33 -8.71
C TRP A 402 4.31 6.81 -8.60
N ARG A 403 3.15 6.22 -8.94
CA ARG A 403 2.95 4.79 -9.09
C ARG A 403 3.02 4.39 -10.55
N PHE A 404 3.89 3.44 -10.88
CA PHE A 404 3.83 2.80 -12.18
C PHE A 404 2.62 1.89 -12.30
N GLU A 405 1.95 1.92 -13.46
CA GLU A 405 1.00 0.90 -13.91
C GLU A 405 1.62 0.10 -15.05
N CYS A 406 1.53 -1.22 -15.02
CA CYS A 406 2.25 -2.09 -15.95
C CYS A 406 1.37 -2.83 -16.96
N ASP A 407 0.05 -2.86 -16.78
CA ASP A 407 -0.89 -3.57 -17.64
C ASP A 407 -1.27 -2.79 -18.90
N TRP A 408 -0.87 -1.53 -19.01
CA TRP A 408 -1.08 -0.72 -20.22
C TRP A 408 0.06 0.27 -20.47
N LYS A 409 0.16 0.69 -21.72
CA LYS A 409 1.18 1.63 -22.21
C LYS A 409 0.67 2.41 -23.41
N LEU A 410 1.38 3.48 -23.80
CA LEU A 410 1.15 4.13 -25.09
C LEU A 410 2.20 3.68 -26.09
N ILE A 411 1.79 3.55 -27.35
CA ILE A 411 2.67 3.47 -28.52
C ILE A 411 2.16 4.46 -29.53
N ASP A 412 2.97 5.47 -29.83
CA ASP A 412 2.64 6.57 -30.76
C ASP A 412 1.26 7.20 -30.47
N GLY A 413 0.99 7.46 -29.18
CA GLY A 413 -0.23 8.12 -28.71
C GLY A 413 -1.47 7.22 -28.64
N VAL A 414 -1.36 5.95 -28.97
CA VAL A 414 -2.44 4.98 -28.86
C VAL A 414 -2.26 4.11 -27.63
N PRO A 415 -3.29 3.92 -26.78
CA PRO A 415 -3.23 3.00 -25.64
C PRO A 415 -3.20 1.53 -26.11
N TYR A 416 -2.40 0.72 -25.42
CA TYR A 416 -2.31 -0.72 -25.58
C TYR A 416 -2.46 -1.37 -24.20
N TYR A 417 -3.32 -2.38 -24.08
CA TYR A 417 -3.63 -3.08 -22.83
C TYR A 417 -3.31 -4.57 -22.90
N CYS A 418 -2.78 -5.13 -21.81
CA CYS A 418 -2.51 -6.55 -21.64
C CYS A 418 -3.11 -7.03 -20.31
N ASP A 419 -3.88 -8.12 -20.36
CA ASP A 419 -4.57 -8.69 -19.21
C ASP A 419 -3.76 -9.83 -18.52
N ASP A 420 -2.66 -10.25 -19.13
CA ASP A 420 -1.79 -11.33 -18.63
C ASP A 420 -0.56 -10.76 -17.92
N PRO A 421 -0.43 -10.88 -16.57
CA PRO A 421 0.69 -10.33 -15.83
C PRO A 421 2.04 -10.93 -16.21
N THR A 422 2.09 -12.14 -16.78
CA THR A 422 3.33 -12.77 -17.23
C THR A 422 3.89 -12.14 -18.51
N LYS A 423 3.07 -11.37 -19.23
CA LYS A 423 3.38 -10.76 -20.54
C LYS A 423 3.73 -9.27 -20.47
N TYR A 424 3.67 -8.63 -19.31
CA TYR A 424 3.97 -7.21 -19.19
C TYR A 424 5.41 -6.89 -19.62
N GLN A 425 5.54 -6.00 -20.61
CA GLN A 425 6.81 -5.55 -21.18
C GLN A 425 6.63 -4.23 -21.96
N TRP A 426 7.74 -3.53 -22.28
CA TRP A 426 7.71 -2.20 -22.94
C TRP A 426 8.51 -2.16 -24.24
N SER A 427 9.13 -3.25 -24.65
CA SER A 427 10.00 -3.32 -25.84
C SER A 427 9.22 -3.51 -27.15
N SER A 428 8.05 -4.15 -27.11
CA SER A 428 7.20 -4.39 -28.29
C SER A 428 5.72 -4.23 -27.97
N ALA A 429 4.87 -4.30 -28.99
CA ALA A 429 3.41 -4.33 -28.87
C ALA A 429 2.84 -5.75 -28.69
N ASP A 430 3.71 -6.76 -28.78
CA ASP A 430 3.29 -8.15 -28.70
C ASP A 430 2.58 -8.43 -27.37
N ASP A 431 1.61 -9.30 -27.37
CA ASP A 431 0.74 -9.64 -26.24
C ASP A 431 -0.18 -8.51 -25.75
N TYR A 432 -0.14 -7.32 -26.36
CA TYR A 432 -0.98 -6.18 -26.01
C TYR A 432 -2.08 -5.94 -27.04
N THR A 433 -3.29 -5.73 -26.56
CA THR A 433 -4.44 -5.33 -27.39
C THR A 433 -4.41 -3.84 -27.65
N LYS A 434 -4.38 -3.43 -28.91
CA LYS A 434 -4.49 -2.03 -29.33
C LYS A 434 -5.90 -1.49 -29.04
N LEU A 435 -5.99 -0.34 -28.36
CA LEU A 435 -7.24 0.34 -28.04
C LEU A 435 -7.43 1.56 -28.96
N GLY A 436 -7.45 1.31 -30.26
CA GLY A 436 -7.47 2.36 -31.29
C GLY A 436 -8.74 3.22 -31.34
N GLY A 437 -9.81 2.80 -30.64
CA GLY A 437 -11.03 3.60 -30.49
C GLY A 437 -10.93 4.68 -29.39
N LEU A 438 -9.90 4.64 -28.54
CA LEU A 438 -9.69 5.63 -27.49
C LEU A 438 -8.83 6.79 -28.03
N VAL A 439 -9.36 8.01 -27.94
CA VAL A 439 -8.68 9.23 -28.37
C VAL A 439 -8.17 9.97 -27.15
N LEU A 440 -6.84 10.07 -27.00
CA LEU A 440 -6.24 10.82 -25.90
C LEU A 440 -6.13 12.31 -26.26
N PRO A 441 -6.45 13.22 -25.31
CA PRO A 441 -6.35 14.67 -25.52
C PRO A 441 -4.89 15.14 -25.56
N GLY A 442 -4.68 16.46 -25.62
CA GLY A 442 -3.42 17.10 -25.23
C GLY A 442 -3.27 17.19 -23.72
N GLU A 443 -2.21 17.87 -23.25
CA GLU A 443 -2.00 18.13 -21.83
C GLU A 443 -3.01 19.12 -21.27
N GLY A 444 -3.37 18.98 -20.00
CA GLY A 444 -4.27 19.88 -19.30
C GLY A 444 -5.00 19.23 -18.12
N TRP A 445 -5.86 19.98 -17.48
CA TRP A 445 -6.71 19.49 -16.38
C TRP A 445 -7.76 18.52 -16.92
N ALA A 446 -7.75 17.30 -16.41
CA ALA A 446 -8.64 16.23 -16.85
C ALA A 446 -10.12 16.59 -16.58
N LYS A 447 -10.95 16.40 -17.61
CA LYS A 447 -12.37 16.77 -17.57
C LYS A 447 -13.28 15.56 -17.54
N ASN A 448 -13.10 14.64 -18.49
CA ASN A 448 -13.92 13.44 -18.64
C ASN A 448 -13.03 12.21 -18.82
N LEU A 449 -13.60 11.04 -18.50
CA LEU A 449 -13.00 9.73 -18.73
C LEU A 449 -13.61 9.03 -19.93
N GLN A 450 -12.92 8.02 -20.45
CA GLN A 450 -13.37 7.05 -21.45
C GLN A 450 -12.82 5.67 -21.11
N ALA A 451 -13.47 4.62 -21.61
CA ALA A 451 -13.00 3.26 -21.55
C ALA A 451 -13.34 2.51 -22.82
N ASP A 452 -12.60 1.48 -23.16
CA ASP A 452 -12.95 0.49 -24.19
C ASP A 452 -14.00 -0.47 -23.60
N GLU A 453 -15.04 -0.83 -24.36
CA GLU A 453 -16.11 -1.71 -23.88
C GLU A 453 -15.61 -3.09 -23.45
N ARG A 454 -14.51 -3.56 -24.04
CA ARG A 454 -13.87 -4.84 -23.68
C ARG A 454 -13.13 -4.76 -22.34
N PHE A 455 -12.65 -3.56 -21.98
CA PHE A 455 -11.82 -3.30 -20.81
C PHE A 455 -12.37 -2.12 -20.00
N PRO A 456 -13.61 -2.21 -19.48
CA PRO A 456 -14.31 -1.09 -18.83
C PRO A 456 -13.68 -0.64 -17.51
N TRP A 457 -12.72 -1.39 -16.98
CA TRP A 457 -11.94 -1.02 -15.80
C TRP A 457 -10.79 -0.05 -16.11
N LEU A 458 -10.29 -0.02 -17.36
CA LEU A 458 -9.27 0.93 -17.78
C LEU A 458 -9.96 2.27 -18.18
N GLN A 459 -10.26 3.08 -17.16
CA GLN A 459 -10.83 4.42 -17.35
C GLN A 459 -9.72 5.46 -17.40
N ILE A 460 -9.56 6.11 -18.55
CA ILE A 460 -8.49 7.07 -18.85
C ILE A 460 -9.04 8.39 -19.36
N THR A 461 -8.26 9.46 -19.27
CA THR A 461 -8.68 10.81 -19.67
C THR A 461 -9.10 10.86 -21.13
N LYS A 462 -10.31 11.37 -21.39
CA LYS A 462 -10.89 11.61 -22.72
C LYS A 462 -10.72 13.06 -23.17
N GLU A 463 -10.99 14.00 -22.26
CA GLU A 463 -10.97 15.44 -22.52
C GLU A 463 -10.23 16.16 -21.41
N VAL A 464 -9.61 17.29 -21.77
CA VAL A 464 -9.05 18.28 -20.84
C VAL A 464 -9.81 19.59 -20.95
N GLY A 465 -9.63 20.53 -20.03
CA GLY A 465 -10.34 21.81 -19.98
C GLY A 465 -11.05 22.06 -18.65
N GLY A 466 -10.73 21.25 -17.63
CA GLY A 466 -11.07 21.50 -16.24
C GLY A 466 -10.13 22.51 -15.57
N SER A 467 -10.02 22.44 -14.26
CA SER A 467 -9.07 23.18 -13.40
C SER A 467 -8.79 22.37 -12.14
N SER A 468 -7.84 22.83 -11.31
CA SER A 468 -7.57 22.21 -9.99
C SER A 468 -8.76 22.18 -9.01
N GLY A 469 -9.88 22.80 -9.34
CA GLY A 469 -11.10 22.83 -8.51
C GLY A 469 -12.35 22.32 -9.24
N THR A 470 -12.27 21.90 -10.51
CA THR A 470 -13.42 21.47 -11.31
C THR A 470 -13.18 20.13 -12.00
N HIS A 471 -14.26 19.43 -12.31
CA HIS A 471 -14.23 18.11 -12.95
C HIS A 471 -13.44 17.09 -12.11
N LEU A 472 -12.41 16.43 -12.69
CA LEU A 472 -11.55 15.48 -11.98
C LEU A 472 -10.53 16.18 -11.07
N ALA A 473 -10.26 17.46 -11.35
CA ALA A 473 -9.32 18.32 -10.61
C ALA A 473 -7.86 17.82 -10.58
N ASP A 474 -7.52 16.92 -11.47
CA ASP A 474 -6.21 16.29 -11.62
C ASP A 474 -5.62 16.63 -13.00
N TYR A 475 -4.29 16.76 -13.08
CA TYR A 475 -3.65 17.12 -14.35
C TYR A 475 -3.35 15.89 -15.20
N PHE A 476 -3.22 16.08 -16.51
CA PHE A 476 -2.90 15.04 -17.48
C PHE A 476 -1.74 15.47 -18.36
N TYR A 477 -0.62 14.73 -18.27
CA TYR A 477 0.57 14.93 -19.09
C TYR A 477 0.72 13.81 -20.12
N ILE A 478 1.05 14.16 -21.38
CA ILE A 478 1.20 13.18 -22.45
C ILE A 478 2.29 13.58 -23.45
N ASN A 479 3.09 12.61 -23.85
CA ASN A 479 3.90 12.65 -25.06
C ASN A 479 3.43 11.53 -26.01
N LYS A 480 2.94 11.89 -27.17
CA LYS A 480 2.35 10.96 -28.14
C LYS A 480 3.36 10.26 -29.06
N SER A 481 4.67 10.48 -28.90
CA SER A 481 5.71 9.88 -29.74
C SER A 481 6.39 8.72 -29.04
N GLY A 482 6.51 7.58 -29.71
CA GLY A 482 7.18 6.37 -29.21
C GLY A 482 6.43 5.67 -28.07
N THR A 483 7.09 4.69 -27.42
CA THR A 483 6.50 3.97 -26.30
C THR A 483 6.60 4.78 -25.01
N ARG A 484 5.47 4.97 -24.30
CA ARG A 484 5.38 5.67 -23.02
C ARG A 484 4.85 4.75 -21.94
N ILE A 485 5.50 4.82 -20.77
CA ILE A 485 5.04 4.16 -19.54
C ILE A 485 3.98 5.01 -18.85
N VAL A 486 3.23 4.36 -17.98
CA VAL A 486 2.17 4.98 -17.19
C VAL A 486 2.67 5.29 -15.79
N ARG A 487 2.50 6.53 -15.36
CA ARG A 487 2.70 6.97 -13.97
C ARG A 487 1.42 7.64 -13.50
N ARG A 488 0.91 7.20 -12.34
CA ARG A 488 -0.33 7.70 -11.75
C ARG A 488 -0.07 8.34 -10.39
N GLY A 489 -0.94 9.29 -10.02
CA GLY A 489 -1.17 9.74 -8.65
C GLY A 489 -0.36 10.93 -8.19
N ALA A 490 0.80 11.19 -8.78
CA ALA A 490 1.71 12.27 -8.38
C ALA A 490 2.71 11.93 -7.27
N ASN A 491 3.60 12.85 -6.99
CA ASN A 491 4.63 12.77 -5.94
C ASN A 491 4.54 13.96 -4.99
N SER A 492 5.43 14.02 -4.01
CA SER A 492 5.49 15.05 -2.96
C SER A 492 5.73 16.49 -3.44
N ARG A 493 5.90 16.73 -4.76
CA ARG A 493 6.20 18.04 -5.37
C ARG A 493 5.04 18.61 -6.19
N ASP A 494 4.07 17.77 -6.58
CA ASP A 494 3.12 18.12 -7.64
C ASP A 494 1.94 18.99 -7.16
N GLY A 495 1.84 19.21 -5.84
CA GLY A 495 0.89 20.17 -5.26
C GLY A 495 -0.56 19.90 -5.63
N GLY A 496 -1.19 20.89 -6.21
CA GLY A 496 -2.59 20.83 -6.62
C GLY A 496 -2.87 19.97 -7.85
N ASP A 497 -1.85 19.60 -8.63
CA ASP A 497 -1.99 18.74 -9.81
C ASP A 497 -2.30 17.29 -9.44
N ALA A 498 -1.89 16.89 -8.21
CA ALA A 498 -1.98 15.53 -7.70
C ALA A 498 -3.42 15.03 -7.56
N GLY A 499 -3.62 13.72 -7.61
CA GLY A 499 -4.88 13.05 -7.32
C GLY A 499 -5.00 11.70 -8.01
N ALA A 500 -6.13 11.01 -7.79
CA ALA A 500 -6.33 9.65 -8.27
C ALA A 500 -6.32 9.53 -9.81
N PHE A 501 -6.76 10.56 -10.51
CA PHE A 501 -6.83 10.58 -11.97
C PHE A 501 -5.63 11.25 -12.64
N TYR A 502 -4.66 11.72 -11.85
CA TYR A 502 -3.44 12.32 -12.39
C TYR A 502 -2.61 11.26 -13.12
N LEU A 503 -2.49 11.44 -14.44
CA LEU A 503 -1.70 10.58 -15.31
C LEU A 503 -0.54 11.34 -15.93
N ASN A 504 0.64 10.72 -15.92
CA ASN A 504 1.80 11.21 -16.63
C ASN A 504 2.32 10.14 -17.60
N LEU A 505 2.12 10.39 -18.88
CA LEU A 505 2.44 9.52 -20.02
C LEU A 505 3.57 10.14 -20.87
N THR A 506 4.51 10.84 -20.27
CA THR A 506 5.59 11.52 -21.00
C THR A 506 6.88 10.71 -21.10
N SER A 507 7.09 9.75 -20.21
CA SER A 507 8.37 9.06 -20.04
C SER A 507 8.42 7.70 -20.74
N GLY A 508 9.59 7.33 -21.26
CA GLY A 508 9.87 5.99 -21.77
C GLY A 508 10.25 5.01 -20.66
N ALA A 509 10.40 3.72 -21.00
CA ALA A 509 10.67 2.64 -20.04
C ALA A 509 12.03 2.74 -19.31
N SER A 510 12.97 3.51 -19.84
CA SER A 510 14.26 3.78 -19.21
C SER A 510 14.21 4.87 -18.13
N TRP A 511 13.05 5.54 -17.97
CA TRP A 511 12.91 6.59 -16.96
C TRP A 511 13.09 6.00 -15.56
N LEU A 512 13.89 6.68 -14.76
CA LEU A 512 14.10 6.40 -13.35
C LEU A 512 14.36 7.71 -12.61
N TRP A 513 13.75 7.88 -11.45
CA TRP A 513 14.03 8.97 -10.51
C TRP A 513 13.50 8.57 -9.13
N TRP A 514 13.93 9.29 -8.10
CA TRP A 514 13.47 9.05 -6.73
C TRP A 514 11.95 9.27 -6.56
N THR A 515 11.32 10.07 -7.43
CA THR A 515 9.88 10.34 -7.41
C THR A 515 9.02 9.21 -7.97
N GLY A 516 9.62 8.19 -8.61
CA GLY A 516 8.89 7.05 -9.15
C GLY A 516 9.04 5.83 -8.27
N SER A 517 7.93 5.18 -7.99
CA SER A 517 7.80 3.95 -7.20
C SER A 517 6.81 3.00 -7.84
N ALA A 518 6.63 1.84 -7.23
CA ALA A 518 5.61 0.88 -7.62
C ALA A 518 5.03 0.23 -6.37
N ASP A 519 3.74 -0.01 -6.39
CA ASP A 519 3.07 -0.82 -5.39
C ASP A 519 3.09 -2.29 -5.82
N LEU A 520 3.18 -3.22 -4.88
CA LEU A 520 3.11 -4.65 -5.17
C LEU A 520 1.67 -5.02 -5.55
N SER A 521 1.46 -5.54 -6.76
CA SER A 521 0.15 -6.05 -7.19
C SER A 521 0.09 -7.56 -7.02
N ILE A 522 -0.88 -7.99 -6.24
CA ILE A 522 -1.18 -9.40 -5.98
C ILE A 522 -2.02 -9.93 -7.13
N PRO A 523 -1.79 -11.15 -7.65
CA PRO A 523 -2.54 -11.70 -8.76
C PRO A 523 -4.06 -11.66 -8.56
N GLY A 524 -4.74 -11.22 -9.59
CA GLY A 524 -6.20 -11.15 -9.64
C GLY A 524 -6.83 -12.49 -9.99
#